data_855a0fda7b199744280ab4f6a72d6e51
#
_entry.id   855a0fda7b199744280ab4f6a72d6e51
#
_cell.length_a   1.000
_cell.length_b   1.000
_cell.length_c   1.000
_cell.angle_alpha   90.00
_cell.angle_beta   90.00
_cell.angle_gamma   90.00
#
_symmetry.space_group_name_H-M   'P 1'
#
loop_
_entity.id
_entity.type
_entity.pdbx_description
1 polymer ?
#
loop_
_entity_poly.entity_id
_entity_poly.type
_entity_poly.pdbx_seq_one_letter_code
_entity_poly.pdbx_strand_id
1 'polypeptide(L)'
;PVKLEYSRVLDDKVISALCKELKLDKKQVFYSESPLEMSFISKIQDDLRSRRELFYERRVPQNSSNIDIKQPLIDQLAKKDLLLSYPYESMHPLIRLLNEAGGDDRVLSIKMTLYRVAKNSQIVEALIDAAENGKEVVVLVELRARFDEENNIEWSRRLEEAGCKIIYGIDHIKVHS
;
A
#
# COMPACT_ATOMS: atom_id res chain seq x y z
N PRO A 1 26.05 4.57 1.67
CA PRO A 1 25.59 3.45 2.49
C PRO A 1 26.01 3.62 3.95
N VAL A 2 25.31 2.92 4.87
CA VAL A 2 25.57 3.03 6.31
C VAL A 2 26.47 1.90 6.79
N LYS A 3 26.37 0.71 6.17
CA LYS A 3 27.12 -0.49 6.50
C LYS A 3 27.27 -1.41 5.30
N LEU A 4 28.25 -2.31 5.37
CA LEU A 4 28.44 -3.44 4.47
C LEU A 4 28.28 -4.72 5.30
N GLU A 5 27.37 -5.59 4.91
CA GLU A 5 27.24 -6.94 5.44
C GLU A 5 27.57 -7.96 4.35
N TYR A 6 28.24 -9.03 4.71
CA TYR A 6 28.55 -10.13 3.81
C TYR A 6 28.43 -11.48 4.52
N SER A 7 27.96 -12.50 3.78
CA SER A 7 27.66 -13.84 4.33
C SER A 7 28.55 -14.95 3.77
N ARG A 8 29.52 -14.62 2.95
CA ARG A 8 30.53 -15.56 2.43
C ARG A 8 31.90 -15.05 2.75
N VAL A 9 32.84 -15.93 3.05
CA VAL A 9 34.21 -15.55 3.24
C VAL A 9 34.74 -14.89 1.96
N LEU A 10 35.14 -13.64 2.05
CA LEU A 10 35.69 -12.84 0.96
C LEU A 10 37.18 -12.54 1.25
N ASP A 11 37.96 -12.37 0.18
CA ASP A 11 39.31 -11.88 0.29
C ASP A 11 39.31 -10.44 0.82
N ASP A 12 40.29 -10.12 1.71
CA ASP A 12 40.44 -8.79 2.31
C ASP A 12 40.61 -7.68 1.26
N LYS A 13 41.19 -8.00 0.11
CA LYS A 13 41.31 -7.05 -1.00
C LYS A 13 39.96 -6.69 -1.60
N VAL A 14 39.05 -7.66 -1.68
CA VAL A 14 37.69 -7.43 -2.16
C VAL A 14 36.92 -6.55 -1.18
N ILE A 15 36.99 -6.87 0.12
CA ILE A 15 36.37 -6.05 1.18
C ILE A 15 36.92 -4.63 1.14
N SER A 16 38.26 -4.48 1.02
CA SER A 16 38.89 -3.17 0.96
C SER A 16 38.48 -2.36 -0.27
N ALA A 17 38.32 -3.01 -1.43
CA ALA A 17 37.87 -2.38 -2.65
C ALA A 17 36.40 -1.92 -2.52
N LEU A 18 35.55 -2.77 -1.94
CA LEU A 18 34.13 -2.42 -1.68
C LEU A 18 34.00 -1.25 -0.70
N CYS A 19 34.79 -1.26 0.38
CA CYS A 19 34.77 -0.16 1.35
C CYS A 19 35.21 1.16 0.71
N LYS A 20 36.21 1.13 -0.15
CA LYS A 20 36.71 2.32 -0.87
C LYS A 20 35.60 2.87 -1.81
N GLU A 21 34.99 2.01 -2.59
CA GLU A 21 33.94 2.38 -3.54
C GLU A 21 32.69 2.92 -2.82
N LEU A 22 32.28 2.25 -1.75
CA LEU A 22 31.10 2.60 -0.96
C LEU A 22 31.36 3.71 0.07
N LYS A 23 32.61 4.18 0.21
CA LYS A 23 33.04 5.17 1.20
C LYS A 23 32.69 4.76 2.63
N LEU A 24 33.00 3.52 2.99
CA LEU A 24 32.76 2.94 4.31
C LEU A 24 34.07 2.73 5.08
N ASP A 25 34.01 2.94 6.40
CA ASP A 25 35.06 2.57 7.32
C ASP A 25 35.02 1.06 7.65
N LYS A 26 36.14 0.48 8.04
CA LYS A 26 36.22 -0.92 8.48
C LYS A 26 35.25 -1.24 9.64
N LYS A 27 34.93 -0.26 10.47
CA LYS A 27 33.96 -0.38 11.58
C LYS A 27 32.51 -0.60 11.11
N GLN A 28 32.25 -0.35 9.83
CA GLN A 28 30.92 -0.50 9.23
C GLN A 28 30.79 -1.80 8.41
N VAL A 29 31.77 -2.69 8.55
CA VAL A 29 31.82 -3.97 7.83
C VAL A 29 31.53 -5.10 8.81
N PHE A 30 30.54 -5.93 8.47
CA PHE A 30 30.07 -7.02 9.33
C PHE A 30 30.01 -8.33 8.55
N TYR A 31 30.54 -9.38 9.15
CA TYR A 31 30.34 -10.75 8.68
C TYR A 31 29.17 -11.39 9.41
N SER A 32 28.32 -12.09 8.66
CA SER A 32 27.20 -12.84 9.21
C SER A 32 27.13 -14.22 8.56
N GLU A 33 27.04 -15.26 9.34
CA GLU A 33 26.80 -16.62 8.84
C GLU A 33 25.37 -16.86 8.37
N SER A 34 24.46 -15.96 8.78
CA SER A 34 23.05 -16.03 8.40
C SER A 34 22.83 -15.52 6.97
N PRO A 35 21.86 -16.04 6.24
CA PRO A 35 21.43 -15.46 4.97
C PRO A 35 21.06 -13.99 5.12
N LEU A 36 21.62 -13.12 4.28
CA LEU A 36 21.33 -11.68 4.29
C LEU A 36 20.03 -11.34 3.57
N GLU A 37 19.66 -12.18 2.63
CA GLU A 37 18.44 -12.05 1.86
C GLU A 37 17.46 -13.17 2.28
N MET A 38 16.27 -12.78 2.73
CA MET A 38 15.31 -13.69 3.36
C MET A 38 14.07 -13.95 2.48
N SER A 39 14.04 -13.46 1.25
CA SER A 39 12.88 -13.63 0.34
C SER A 39 12.59 -15.10 0.01
N PHE A 40 13.61 -15.98 0.08
CA PHE A 40 13.43 -17.41 -0.10
C PHE A 40 12.42 -18.03 0.87
N ILE A 41 12.20 -17.42 2.05
CA ILE A 41 11.22 -17.89 3.04
C ILE A 41 9.81 -17.86 2.44
N SER A 42 9.48 -16.85 1.62
CA SER A 42 8.18 -16.79 0.94
C SER A 42 7.97 -17.99 0.01
N LYS A 43 9.03 -18.45 -0.67
CA LYS A 43 8.98 -19.64 -1.52
C LYS A 43 8.77 -20.92 -0.69
N ILE A 44 9.48 -21.05 0.43
CA ILE A 44 9.27 -22.18 1.37
C ILE A 44 7.83 -22.16 1.89
N GLN A 45 7.30 -20.99 2.23
CA GLN A 45 5.91 -20.83 2.66
C GLN A 45 4.94 -21.30 1.58
N ASP A 46 5.18 -20.95 0.31
CA ASP A 46 4.36 -21.37 -0.82
C ASP A 46 4.40 -22.90 -1.02
N ASP A 47 5.57 -23.52 -0.94
CA ASP A 47 5.75 -24.96 -1.07
C ASP A 47 5.06 -25.73 0.08
N LEU A 48 4.96 -25.12 1.25
CA LEU A 48 4.34 -25.70 2.45
C LEU A 48 2.84 -25.38 2.61
N ARG A 49 2.20 -24.71 1.68
CA ARG A 49 0.78 -24.29 1.79
C ARG A 49 -0.21 -25.44 2.06
N SER A 50 0.13 -26.67 1.65
CA SER A 50 -0.69 -27.86 1.92
C SER A 50 -0.64 -28.30 3.39
N ARG A 51 0.40 -27.89 4.12
CA ARG A 51 0.64 -28.23 5.53
C ARG A 51 -0.07 -27.23 6.44
N ARG A 52 -1.41 -27.36 6.55
CA ARG A 52 -2.27 -26.41 7.27
C ARG A 52 -1.87 -26.19 8.73
N GLU A 53 -1.29 -27.19 9.36
CA GLU A 53 -0.82 -27.14 10.74
C GLU A 53 0.35 -26.15 10.98
N LEU A 54 1.01 -25.72 9.91
CA LEU A 54 2.10 -24.73 9.97
C LEU A 54 1.61 -23.28 9.81
N PHE A 55 0.33 -23.09 9.57
CA PHE A 55 -0.25 -21.77 9.31
C PHE A 55 -1.34 -21.44 10.31
N TYR A 56 -1.43 -20.18 10.67
CA TYR A 56 -2.59 -19.68 11.40
C TYR A 56 -3.86 -19.79 10.56
N GLU A 57 -4.99 -20.00 11.20
CA GLU A 57 -6.28 -19.95 10.54
C GLU A 57 -6.50 -18.59 9.88
N ARG A 58 -7.01 -18.62 8.64
CA ARG A 58 -7.31 -17.41 7.90
C ARG A 58 -8.48 -16.68 8.55
N ARG A 59 -8.23 -15.52 9.09
CA ARG A 59 -9.29 -14.65 9.58
C ARG A 59 -10.01 -13.99 8.41
N VAL A 60 -11.33 -14.06 8.43
CA VAL A 60 -12.20 -13.37 7.46
C VAL A 60 -12.65 -12.06 8.09
N PRO A 61 -12.41 -10.90 7.45
CA PRO A 61 -12.91 -9.62 7.95
C PRO A 61 -14.43 -9.64 8.13
N GLN A 62 -14.90 -9.13 9.25
CA GLN A 62 -16.31 -9.13 9.61
C GLN A 62 -16.97 -7.81 9.20
N ASN A 63 -18.28 -7.85 8.99
CA ASN A 63 -19.04 -6.63 8.79
C ASN A 63 -19.15 -5.85 10.10
N SER A 64 -19.02 -4.53 10.03
CA SER A 64 -19.18 -3.68 11.20
C SER A 64 -20.65 -3.67 11.66
N SER A 65 -20.88 -3.91 12.94
CA SER A 65 -22.21 -3.82 13.55
C SER A 65 -22.77 -2.38 13.61
N ASN A 66 -21.89 -1.39 13.40
CA ASN A 66 -22.24 0.02 13.43
C ASN A 66 -22.80 0.54 12.09
N ILE A 67 -22.80 -0.30 11.05
CA ILE A 67 -23.21 0.06 9.69
C ILE A 67 -24.44 -0.72 9.30
N ASP A 68 -25.51 -0.02 8.94
CA ASP A 68 -26.67 -0.62 8.31
C ASP A 68 -26.40 -0.78 6.80
N ILE A 69 -26.29 -2.03 6.35
CA ILE A 69 -26.04 -2.33 4.94
C ILE A 69 -27.19 -1.96 4.00
N LYS A 70 -28.41 -1.72 4.55
CA LYS A 70 -29.61 -1.38 3.77
C LYS A 70 -29.76 0.12 3.52
N GLN A 71 -29.01 0.96 4.21
CA GLN A 71 -29.10 2.41 4.07
C GLN A 71 -27.83 2.99 3.42
N PRO A 72 -27.95 4.08 2.63
CA PRO A 72 -26.77 4.76 2.08
C PRO A 72 -25.78 5.16 3.17
N LEU A 73 -24.50 4.96 2.92
CA LEU A 73 -23.45 5.28 3.89
C LEU A 73 -23.29 6.79 4.10
N ILE A 74 -23.49 7.58 3.05
CA ILE A 74 -23.48 9.06 3.14
C ILE A 74 -24.50 9.55 4.16
N ASP A 75 -25.71 8.97 4.15
CA ASP A 75 -26.78 9.36 5.07
C ASP A 75 -26.51 8.89 6.52
N GLN A 76 -25.75 7.81 6.70
CA GLN A 76 -25.30 7.36 8.01
C GLN A 76 -24.20 8.25 8.57
N LEU A 77 -23.23 8.61 7.73
CA LEU A 77 -22.11 9.50 8.08
C LEU A 77 -22.60 10.93 8.43
N ALA A 78 -23.68 11.37 7.79
CA ALA A 78 -24.30 12.65 8.16
C ALA A 78 -24.90 12.67 9.59
N LYS A 79 -25.15 11.49 10.18
CA LYS A 79 -25.75 11.36 11.51
C LYS A 79 -24.73 11.03 12.60
N LYS A 80 -23.66 10.29 12.26
CA LYS A 80 -22.64 9.86 13.22
C LYS A 80 -21.34 9.50 12.54
N ASP A 81 -20.25 9.60 13.26
CA ASP A 81 -18.96 9.07 12.84
C ASP A 81 -18.97 7.54 12.82
N LEU A 82 -18.28 6.95 11.83
CA LEU A 82 -18.11 5.52 11.69
C LEU A 82 -16.62 5.18 11.79
N LEU A 83 -16.28 4.31 12.73
CA LEU A 83 -14.93 3.78 12.91
C LEU A 83 -14.91 2.33 12.42
N LEU A 84 -13.90 2.00 11.58
CA LEU A 84 -13.64 0.66 11.10
C LEU A 84 -12.25 0.20 11.53
N SER A 85 -12.16 -1.00 12.11
CA SER A 85 -10.92 -1.57 12.61
C SER A 85 -10.34 -2.58 11.62
N TYR A 86 -9.47 -2.12 10.74
CA TYR A 86 -8.78 -3.00 9.79
C TYR A 86 -7.61 -3.75 10.46
N PRO A 87 -7.32 -4.99 10.05
CA PRO A 87 -7.97 -5.83 9.03
C PRO A 87 -9.12 -6.69 9.55
N TYR A 88 -9.64 -6.43 10.75
CA TYR A 88 -10.65 -7.26 11.41
C TYR A 88 -12.06 -6.98 10.86
N GLU A 89 -12.35 -5.74 10.53
CA GLU A 89 -13.55 -5.35 9.83
C GLU A 89 -13.29 -5.21 8.33
N SER A 90 -14.36 -5.38 7.55
CA SER A 90 -14.31 -5.38 6.09
C SER A 90 -14.04 -3.98 5.52
N MET A 91 -13.28 -3.93 4.42
CA MET A 91 -13.10 -2.71 3.59
C MET A 91 -14.34 -2.39 2.72
N HIS A 92 -15.30 -3.30 2.60
CA HIS A 92 -16.48 -3.08 1.77
C HIS A 92 -17.23 -1.78 2.05
N PRO A 93 -17.41 -1.32 3.30
CA PRO A 93 -18.04 -0.04 3.55
C PRO A 93 -17.34 1.15 2.92
N LEU A 94 -15.98 1.18 2.93
CA LEU A 94 -15.23 2.25 2.28
C LEU A 94 -15.42 2.23 0.76
N ILE A 95 -15.30 1.05 0.14
CA ILE A 95 -15.50 0.89 -1.30
C ILE A 95 -16.93 1.29 -1.69
N ARG A 96 -17.92 0.87 -0.92
CA ARG A 96 -19.32 1.23 -1.12
C ARG A 96 -19.53 2.75 -0.99
N LEU A 97 -18.92 3.39 0.01
CA LEU A 97 -19.00 4.84 0.17
C LEU A 97 -18.45 5.59 -1.05
N LEU A 98 -17.35 5.14 -1.62
CA LEU A 98 -16.77 5.74 -2.83
C LEU A 98 -17.69 5.59 -4.02
N ASN A 99 -18.28 4.39 -4.20
CA ASN A 99 -19.25 4.13 -5.28
C ASN A 99 -20.53 4.97 -5.11
N GLU A 100 -21.08 5.06 -3.89
CA GLU A 100 -22.22 5.91 -3.59
C GLU A 100 -21.89 7.38 -3.87
N ALA A 101 -20.71 7.85 -3.43
CA ALA A 101 -20.26 9.22 -3.64
C ALA A 101 -20.08 9.56 -5.13
N GLY A 102 -19.60 8.61 -5.92
CA GLY A 102 -19.46 8.76 -7.37
C GLY A 102 -20.80 9.01 -8.09
N GLY A 103 -21.91 8.45 -7.58
CA GLY A 103 -23.23 8.58 -8.16
C GLY A 103 -24.19 9.59 -7.49
N ASP A 104 -23.83 10.14 -6.33
CA ASP A 104 -24.71 11.04 -5.56
C ASP A 104 -24.51 12.49 -5.97
N ASP A 105 -25.54 13.15 -6.48
CA ASP A 105 -25.49 14.56 -6.93
C ASP A 105 -25.15 15.55 -5.80
N ARG A 106 -25.31 15.17 -4.55
CA ARG A 106 -24.93 15.97 -3.37
C ARG A 106 -23.40 16.01 -3.16
N VAL A 107 -22.67 15.07 -3.76
CA VAL A 107 -21.20 15.00 -3.67
C VAL A 107 -20.57 15.78 -4.82
N LEU A 108 -19.81 16.81 -4.48
CA LEU A 108 -19.13 17.66 -5.46
C LEU A 108 -17.72 17.18 -5.76
N SER A 109 -17.01 16.70 -4.72
CA SER A 109 -15.61 16.28 -4.87
C SER A 109 -15.27 15.12 -3.94
N ILE A 110 -14.29 14.30 -4.39
CA ILE A 110 -13.66 13.25 -3.61
C ILE A 110 -12.16 13.57 -3.51
N LYS A 111 -11.63 13.61 -2.28
CA LYS A 111 -10.21 13.84 -2.04
C LYS A 111 -9.65 12.66 -1.26
N MET A 112 -8.64 12.02 -1.79
CA MET A 112 -8.08 10.81 -1.21
C MET A 112 -6.55 10.80 -1.24
N THR A 113 -5.95 10.16 -0.25
CA THR A 113 -4.51 9.92 -0.20
C THR A 113 -4.25 8.43 -0.39
N LEU A 114 -3.31 8.07 -1.25
CA LEU A 114 -2.93 6.69 -1.53
C LEU A 114 -1.43 6.49 -1.31
N TYR A 115 -1.07 5.51 -0.48
CA TYR A 115 0.31 5.12 -0.24
C TYR A 115 0.67 3.82 -0.94
N ARG A 116 -0.01 2.73 -0.60
CA ARG A 116 0.11 1.42 -1.24
C ARG A 116 -1.24 0.96 -1.69
N VAL A 117 -1.32 0.59 -2.96
CA VAL A 117 -2.57 0.21 -3.60
C VAL A 117 -2.43 -1.21 -4.15
N ALA A 118 -3.40 -2.06 -3.88
CA ALA A 118 -3.42 -3.42 -4.44
C ALA A 118 -3.46 -3.39 -5.98
N LYS A 119 -2.88 -4.39 -6.61
CA LYS A 119 -2.78 -4.46 -8.09
C LYS A 119 -4.13 -4.37 -8.81
N ASN A 120 -5.21 -4.85 -8.18
CA ASN A 120 -6.59 -4.74 -8.68
C ASN A 120 -7.44 -4.05 -7.61
N SER A 121 -7.19 -2.76 -7.40
CA SER A 121 -7.81 -2.01 -6.31
C SER A 121 -9.20 -1.51 -6.69
N GLN A 122 -10.20 -2.01 -6.00
CA GLN A 122 -11.57 -1.50 -6.10
C GLN A 122 -11.70 -0.02 -5.68
N ILE A 123 -10.78 0.48 -4.86
CA ILE A 123 -10.72 1.91 -4.49
C ILE A 123 -10.35 2.74 -5.72
N VAL A 124 -9.33 2.32 -6.48
CA VAL A 124 -8.91 3.03 -7.69
C VAL A 124 -10.01 3.01 -8.75
N GLU A 125 -10.64 1.87 -8.97
CA GLU A 125 -11.78 1.77 -9.90
C GLU A 125 -12.92 2.72 -9.48
N ALA A 126 -13.30 2.73 -8.20
CA ALA A 126 -14.35 3.62 -7.72
C ALA A 126 -14.01 5.12 -7.87
N LEU A 127 -12.73 5.50 -7.77
CA LEU A 127 -12.29 6.87 -8.01
C LEU A 127 -12.33 7.23 -9.50
N ILE A 128 -11.99 6.29 -10.38
CA ILE A 128 -12.11 6.43 -11.84
C ILE A 128 -13.59 6.63 -12.20
N ASP A 129 -14.45 5.73 -11.76
CA ASP A 129 -15.91 5.79 -12.02
C ASP A 129 -16.49 7.14 -11.53
N ALA A 130 -16.04 7.61 -10.37
CA ALA A 130 -16.50 8.91 -9.85
C ALA A 130 -16.05 10.09 -10.75
N ALA A 131 -14.83 10.07 -11.26
CA ALA A 131 -14.33 11.10 -12.16
C ALA A 131 -15.08 11.07 -13.51
N GLU A 132 -15.30 9.90 -14.07
CA GLU A 132 -16.08 9.69 -15.29
C GLU A 132 -17.54 10.14 -15.12
N ASN A 133 -18.10 10.03 -13.92
CA ASN A 133 -19.41 10.57 -13.55
C ASN A 133 -19.41 12.09 -13.29
N GLY A 134 -18.29 12.77 -13.56
CA GLY A 134 -18.19 14.23 -13.48
C GLY A 134 -17.88 14.78 -12.08
N LYS A 135 -17.47 13.94 -11.12
CA LYS A 135 -17.02 14.41 -9.80
C LYS A 135 -15.60 14.98 -9.90
N GLU A 136 -15.32 16.02 -9.12
CA GLU A 136 -13.96 16.48 -8.92
C GLU A 136 -13.21 15.45 -8.04
N VAL A 137 -12.29 14.68 -8.63
CA VAL A 137 -11.50 13.69 -7.90
C VAL A 137 -10.06 14.16 -7.79
N VAL A 138 -9.57 14.35 -6.55
CA VAL A 138 -8.20 14.76 -6.26
C VAL A 138 -7.53 13.65 -5.46
N VAL A 139 -6.43 13.10 -5.98
CA VAL A 139 -5.70 12.01 -5.34
C VAL A 139 -4.26 12.42 -5.08
N LEU A 140 -3.84 12.36 -3.83
CA LEU A 140 -2.44 12.47 -3.46
C LEU A 140 -1.81 11.09 -3.45
N VAL A 141 -0.77 10.88 -4.26
CA VAL A 141 -0.07 9.59 -4.40
C VAL A 141 1.35 9.70 -3.89
N GLU A 142 1.74 8.80 -2.99
CA GLU A 142 3.13 8.65 -2.57
C GLU A 142 3.87 7.71 -3.54
N LEU A 143 4.65 8.28 -4.47
CA LEU A 143 5.39 7.49 -5.46
C LEU A 143 6.51 6.64 -4.85
N ARG A 144 7.09 7.10 -3.73
CA ARG A 144 8.22 6.41 -3.08
C ARG A 144 7.75 5.35 -2.07
N ALA A 145 6.66 4.65 -2.38
CA ALA A 145 6.23 3.49 -1.63
C ALA A 145 7.15 2.31 -1.98
N ARG A 146 8.07 1.99 -1.07
CA ARG A 146 9.11 0.98 -1.29
C ARG A 146 8.51 -0.35 -1.75
N PHE A 147 9.00 -0.89 -2.88
CA PHE A 147 8.58 -2.10 -3.57
C PHE A 147 7.23 -2.01 -4.33
N ASP A 148 6.57 -0.85 -4.34
CA ASP A 148 5.30 -0.65 -5.05
C ASP A 148 5.37 0.52 -6.05
N GLU A 149 6.58 1.02 -6.34
CA GLU A 149 6.79 2.20 -7.19
C GLU A 149 6.17 2.04 -8.57
N GLU A 150 6.42 0.91 -9.25
CA GLU A 150 5.87 0.64 -10.59
C GLU A 150 4.34 0.58 -10.57
N ASN A 151 3.78 -0.12 -9.59
CA ASN A 151 2.34 -0.25 -9.43
C ASN A 151 1.68 1.12 -9.15
N ASN A 152 2.30 1.96 -8.31
CA ASN A 152 1.78 3.29 -8.02
C ASN A 152 1.85 4.24 -9.23
N ILE A 153 2.88 4.11 -10.08
CA ILE A 153 2.97 4.86 -11.34
C ILE A 153 1.85 4.43 -12.30
N GLU A 154 1.62 3.13 -12.45
CA GLU A 154 0.55 2.61 -13.32
C GLU A 154 -0.83 3.14 -12.88
N TRP A 155 -1.15 3.08 -11.58
CA TRP A 155 -2.41 3.59 -11.04
C TRP A 155 -2.55 5.10 -11.19
N SER A 156 -1.49 5.85 -10.93
CA SER A 156 -1.50 7.30 -11.11
C SER A 156 -1.87 7.68 -12.54
N ARG A 157 -1.27 7.00 -13.51
CA ARG A 157 -1.55 7.23 -14.94
C ARG A 157 -3.00 6.92 -15.30
N ARG A 158 -3.55 5.80 -14.83
CA ARG A 158 -4.96 5.44 -15.08
C ARG A 158 -5.93 6.47 -14.48
N LEU A 159 -5.63 6.94 -13.28
CA LEU A 159 -6.42 7.99 -12.63
C LEU A 159 -6.37 9.32 -13.42
N GLU A 160 -5.17 9.72 -13.91
CA GLU A 160 -5.02 10.91 -14.76
C GLU A 160 -5.79 10.78 -16.07
N GLU A 161 -5.71 9.63 -16.74
CA GLU A 161 -6.44 9.33 -18.00
C GLU A 161 -7.97 9.41 -17.79
N ALA A 162 -8.46 9.08 -16.61
CA ALA A 162 -9.88 9.21 -16.23
C ALA A 162 -10.27 10.65 -15.81
N GLY A 163 -9.34 11.60 -15.79
CA GLY A 163 -9.61 12.99 -15.43
C GLY A 163 -9.44 13.34 -13.96
N CYS A 164 -8.88 12.43 -13.15
CA CYS A 164 -8.54 12.74 -11.75
C CYS A 164 -7.35 13.72 -11.69
N LYS A 165 -7.38 14.63 -10.73
CA LYS A 165 -6.24 15.49 -10.42
C LYS A 165 -5.28 14.76 -9.49
N ILE A 166 -4.07 14.47 -9.97
CA ILE A 166 -3.05 13.79 -9.18
C ILE A 166 -2.07 14.80 -8.57
N ILE A 167 -1.75 14.59 -7.29
CA ILE A 167 -0.70 15.31 -6.57
C ILE A 167 0.37 14.28 -6.20
N TYR A 168 1.58 14.47 -6.73
CA TYR A 168 2.71 13.56 -6.53
C TYR A 168 3.51 13.97 -5.30
N GLY A 169 3.13 13.41 -4.15
CA GLY A 169 3.80 13.66 -2.89
C GLY A 169 3.67 15.09 -2.37
N ILE A 170 4.34 15.37 -1.27
CA ILE A 170 4.53 16.69 -0.69
C ILE A 170 6.01 16.80 -0.35
N ASP A 171 6.64 17.93 -0.70
CA ASP A 171 8.05 18.17 -0.42
C ASP A 171 8.34 18.02 1.08
N HIS A 172 9.40 17.26 1.39
CA HIS A 172 9.87 16.99 2.75
C HIS A 172 8.92 16.20 3.66
N ILE A 173 7.75 15.78 3.18
CA ILE A 173 6.79 14.97 3.92
C ILE A 173 6.54 13.67 3.18
N LYS A 174 6.62 12.55 3.89
CA LYS A 174 6.24 11.25 3.37
C LYS A 174 4.85 10.89 3.87
N VAL A 175 3.96 10.59 2.93
CA VAL A 175 2.59 10.22 3.24
C VAL A 175 2.49 8.72 3.44
N HIS A 176 1.89 8.31 4.56
CA HIS A 176 1.60 6.91 4.89
C HIS A 176 0.11 6.79 5.29
N SER A 177 -0.73 6.44 4.35
CA SER A 177 -2.17 6.24 4.61
C SER A 177 -2.71 5.04 3.86
#